data_c86233da8d6455e376c2bebcc1107f99
#
_entry.id   c86233da8d6455e376c2bebcc1107f99
#
_cell.length_a   1.000
_cell.length_b   1.000
_cell.length_c   1.000
_cell.angle_alpha   90.00
_cell.angle_beta   90.00
_cell.angle_gamma   90.00
#
_symmetry.space_group_name_H-M   'P 1'
#
loop_
_entity.id
_entity.type
_entity.pdbx_description
1 polymer ?
#
loop_
_entity_poly.entity_id
_entity_poly.type
_entity_poly.pdbx_seq_one_letter_code
_entity_poly.pdbx_strand_id
1 'polypeptide(L)'
;MDINVARTFLEVVKTGSFVSAAANLNLTQTAVSARIRVLEDQLDRPVFIRNKAGARLTPAGEQFQRFATTLVQVWDRARRAVALPPGRETVVTLGAELSLWSPLLRHWLLWMRRECPEIAASAQIDTSERLMEQVQDGSLDVAVIYAAPRRPGVIAELLFEEKLVLVRTTPANQPLAPEDHVHVDWGAEFAASYHAAFPDQPTAVVSIGYGPVALD
;
A
#
# COMPACT_ATOMS: atom_id res chain seq x y z
N MET A 1 -25.60 12.12 4.66
CA MET A 1 -24.20 12.25 5.16
C MET A 1 -23.32 12.70 4.02
N ASP A 2 -22.46 13.69 4.20
CA ASP A 2 -21.43 14.09 3.23
C ASP A 2 -20.27 13.07 3.28
N ILE A 3 -19.71 12.69 2.14
CA ILE A 3 -18.58 11.77 2.01
C ILE A 3 -17.32 12.28 2.75
N ASN A 4 -17.16 13.60 2.84
CA ASN A 4 -16.06 14.20 3.59
C ASN A 4 -16.16 13.95 5.11
N VAL A 5 -17.37 13.73 5.62
CA VAL A 5 -17.59 13.34 7.02
C VAL A 5 -17.08 11.92 7.24
N ALA A 6 -17.40 10.98 6.32
CA ALA A 6 -16.89 9.62 6.39
C ALA A 6 -15.35 9.56 6.29
N ARG A 7 -14.75 10.32 5.36
CA ARG A 7 -13.29 10.43 5.25
C ARG A 7 -12.66 11.01 6.51
N THR A 8 -13.26 12.05 7.08
CA THR A 8 -12.77 12.66 8.33
C THR A 8 -12.84 11.65 9.49
N PHE A 9 -13.91 10.89 9.60
CA PHE A 9 -14.05 9.84 10.58
C PHE A 9 -12.94 8.78 10.44
N LEU A 10 -12.72 8.25 9.23
CA LEU A 10 -11.70 7.24 8.96
C LEU A 10 -10.28 7.76 9.25
N GLU A 11 -10.01 9.04 8.94
CA GLU A 11 -8.71 9.63 9.24
C GLU A 11 -8.47 9.80 10.75
N VAL A 12 -9.50 10.13 11.53
CA VAL A 12 -9.40 10.13 13.01
C VAL A 12 -9.19 8.72 13.54
N VAL A 13 -9.83 7.71 12.96
CA VAL A 13 -9.60 6.29 13.32
C VAL A 13 -8.14 5.90 13.04
N LYS A 14 -7.63 6.21 11.86
CA LYS A 14 -6.26 5.88 11.42
C LYS A 14 -5.20 6.52 12.32
N THR A 15 -5.38 7.79 12.67
CA THR A 15 -4.39 8.55 13.42
C THR A 15 -4.55 8.45 14.94
N GLY A 16 -5.73 8.04 15.44
CA GLY A 16 -6.07 8.07 16.86
C GLY A 16 -6.12 9.50 17.45
N SER A 17 -6.09 10.54 16.61
CA SER A 17 -5.93 11.93 17.03
C SER A 17 -6.67 12.90 16.12
N PHE A 18 -7.51 13.76 16.71
CA PHE A 18 -8.17 14.85 15.98
C PHE A 18 -7.20 15.89 15.43
N VAL A 19 -6.07 16.11 16.11
CA VAL A 19 -5.03 17.05 15.68
C VAL A 19 -4.28 16.49 14.48
N SER A 20 -3.85 15.23 14.56
CA SER A 20 -3.13 14.57 13.46
C SER A 20 -4.03 14.41 12.23
N ALA A 21 -5.30 14.01 12.42
CA ALA A 21 -6.27 13.93 11.35
C ALA A 21 -6.50 15.30 10.67
N ALA A 22 -6.54 16.39 11.45
CA ALA A 22 -6.67 17.73 10.91
C ALA A 22 -5.46 18.11 10.02
N ALA A 23 -4.25 17.81 10.49
CA ALA A 23 -3.03 18.05 9.71
C ALA A 23 -3.03 17.26 8.39
N ASN A 24 -3.34 15.96 8.42
CA ASN A 24 -3.37 15.10 7.23
C ASN A 24 -4.46 15.51 6.22
N LEU A 25 -5.57 16.03 6.69
CA LEU A 25 -6.69 16.52 5.85
C LEU A 25 -6.56 17.99 5.42
N ASN A 26 -5.50 18.69 5.83
CA ASN A 26 -5.35 20.13 5.63
C ASN A 26 -6.55 20.94 6.17
N LEU A 27 -7.03 20.56 7.35
CA LEU A 27 -8.14 21.20 8.05
C LEU A 27 -7.71 21.72 9.42
N THR A 28 -8.56 22.55 10.03
CA THR A 28 -8.42 22.87 11.44
C THR A 28 -9.00 21.76 12.32
N GLN A 29 -8.47 21.58 13.54
CA GLN A 29 -9.04 20.64 14.50
C GLN A 29 -10.52 20.94 14.80
N THR A 30 -10.90 22.22 14.82
CA THR A 30 -12.29 22.65 15.00
C THR A 30 -13.18 22.13 13.88
N ALA A 31 -12.71 22.20 12.60
CA ALA A 31 -13.45 21.68 11.45
C ALA A 31 -13.61 20.16 11.51
N VAL A 32 -12.55 19.43 11.87
CA VAL A 32 -12.62 17.97 12.10
C VAL A 32 -13.62 17.65 13.21
N SER A 33 -13.55 18.36 14.33
CA SER A 33 -14.47 18.16 15.45
C SER A 33 -15.93 18.46 15.10
N ALA A 34 -16.17 19.50 14.28
CA ALA A 34 -17.51 19.82 13.80
C ALA A 34 -18.07 18.72 12.87
N ARG A 35 -17.25 18.19 11.94
CA ARG A 35 -17.66 17.08 11.08
C ARG A 35 -18.02 15.82 11.86
N ILE A 36 -17.21 15.48 12.88
CA ILE A 36 -17.51 14.31 13.73
C ILE A 36 -18.77 14.53 14.55
N ARG A 37 -19.01 15.74 15.08
CA ARG A 37 -20.25 16.05 15.78
C ARG A 37 -21.47 15.88 14.86
N VAL A 38 -21.42 16.41 13.62
CA VAL A 38 -22.50 16.20 12.63
C VAL A 38 -22.75 14.71 12.39
N LEU A 39 -21.72 13.88 12.35
CA LEU A 39 -21.87 12.43 12.22
C LEU A 39 -22.57 11.83 13.45
N GLU A 40 -22.11 12.20 14.64
CA GLU A 40 -22.68 11.71 15.91
C GLU A 40 -24.14 12.11 16.08
N ASP A 41 -24.48 13.36 15.68
CA ASP A 41 -25.86 13.85 15.65
C ASP A 41 -26.74 13.07 14.66
N GLN A 42 -26.21 12.71 13.46
CA GLN A 42 -26.94 11.91 12.47
C GLN A 42 -27.13 10.45 12.90
N LEU A 43 -26.21 9.89 13.68
CA LEU A 43 -26.27 8.53 14.19
C LEU A 43 -26.99 8.41 15.54
N ASP A 44 -27.28 9.55 16.17
CA ASP A 44 -27.78 9.65 17.55
C ASP A 44 -26.93 8.84 18.54
N ARG A 45 -25.64 8.74 18.27
CA ARG A 45 -24.67 7.98 19.06
C ARG A 45 -23.26 8.58 18.93
N PRO A 46 -22.49 8.68 20.02
CA PRO A 46 -21.08 9.02 19.95
C PRO A 46 -20.30 7.89 19.27
N VAL A 47 -19.40 8.27 18.36
CA VAL A 47 -18.52 7.31 17.65
C VAL A 47 -17.10 7.31 18.20
N PHE A 48 -16.72 8.34 18.98
CA PHE A 48 -15.42 8.41 19.65
C PHE A 48 -15.53 8.67 21.14
N ILE A 49 -14.63 8.04 21.90
CA ILE A 49 -14.29 8.41 23.28
C ILE A 49 -13.00 9.24 23.19
N ARG A 50 -13.06 10.47 23.70
CA ARG A 50 -11.91 11.39 23.74
C ARG A 50 -11.31 11.40 25.15
N ASN A 51 -9.99 11.25 25.21
CA ASN A 51 -9.25 11.38 26.47
C ASN A 51 -7.87 12.03 26.21
N LYS A 52 -7.07 12.20 27.26
CA LYS A 52 -5.71 12.78 27.13
C LYS A 52 -4.76 11.95 26.25
N ALA A 53 -5.05 10.68 26.05
CA ALA A 53 -4.25 9.78 25.19
C ALA A 53 -4.69 9.79 23.71
N GLY A 54 -5.76 10.53 23.37
CA GLY A 54 -6.27 10.64 21.99
C GLY A 54 -7.74 10.29 21.84
N ALA A 55 -8.09 9.73 20.68
CA ALA A 55 -9.44 9.29 20.31
C ALA A 55 -9.47 7.77 20.13
N ARG A 56 -10.46 7.12 20.74
CA ARG A 56 -10.76 5.69 20.55
C ARG A 56 -12.18 5.52 20.09
N LEU A 57 -12.44 4.49 19.32
CA LEU A 57 -13.79 4.16 18.87
C LEU A 57 -14.67 3.72 20.05
N THR A 58 -15.94 4.08 19.96
CA THR A 58 -17.02 3.43 20.71
C THR A 58 -17.48 2.17 19.98
N PRO A 59 -18.29 1.27 20.58
CA PRO A 59 -18.93 0.17 19.86
C PRO A 59 -19.73 0.64 18.62
N ALA A 60 -20.40 1.79 18.70
CA ALA A 60 -21.07 2.40 17.55
C ALA A 60 -20.07 2.85 16.47
N GLY A 61 -18.93 3.43 16.89
CA GLY A 61 -17.85 3.79 15.99
C GLY A 61 -17.24 2.59 15.27
N GLU A 62 -17.01 1.48 15.95
CA GLU A 62 -16.51 0.23 15.34
C GLU A 62 -17.48 -0.34 14.30
N GLN A 63 -18.75 -0.32 14.60
CA GLN A 63 -19.79 -0.73 13.62
C GLN A 63 -19.81 0.23 12.43
N PHE A 64 -19.78 1.53 12.66
CA PHE A 64 -19.83 2.54 11.61
C PHE A 64 -18.58 2.51 10.72
N GLN A 65 -17.42 2.16 11.25
CA GLN A 65 -16.17 2.10 10.50
C GLN A 65 -16.28 1.24 9.23
N ARG A 66 -16.94 0.09 9.32
CA ARG A 66 -17.14 -0.81 8.17
C ARG A 66 -17.95 -0.14 7.07
N PHE A 67 -19.03 0.55 7.46
CA PHE A 67 -19.87 1.29 6.52
C PHE A 67 -19.16 2.53 5.95
N ALA A 68 -18.42 3.27 6.77
CA ALA A 68 -17.66 4.42 6.34
C ALA A 68 -16.62 4.06 5.26
N THR A 69 -15.90 2.94 5.46
CA THR A 69 -14.95 2.40 4.46
C THR A 69 -15.66 2.08 3.16
N THR A 70 -16.75 1.32 3.21
CA THR A 70 -17.54 0.97 2.00
C THR A 70 -18.07 2.20 1.27
N LEU A 71 -18.59 3.19 2.00
CA LEU A 71 -19.10 4.43 1.42
C LEU A 71 -18.02 5.20 0.65
N VAL A 72 -16.82 5.33 1.24
CA VAL A 72 -15.70 6.00 0.58
C VAL A 72 -15.26 5.20 -0.65
N GLN A 73 -15.16 3.88 -0.57
CA GLN A 73 -14.81 3.01 -1.69
C GLN A 73 -15.80 3.15 -2.85
N VAL A 74 -17.10 3.08 -2.57
CA VAL A 74 -18.17 3.23 -3.59
C VAL A 74 -18.09 4.61 -4.24
N TRP A 75 -17.89 5.66 -3.45
CA TRP A 75 -17.75 7.02 -3.98
C TRP A 75 -16.53 7.17 -4.88
N ASP A 76 -15.37 6.67 -4.46
CA ASP A 76 -14.14 6.77 -5.24
C ASP A 76 -14.22 5.93 -6.51
N ARG A 77 -14.86 4.76 -6.48
CA ARG A 77 -15.17 3.98 -7.67
C ARG A 77 -16.10 4.74 -8.62
N ALA A 78 -17.19 5.35 -8.12
CA ALA A 78 -18.10 6.13 -8.93
C ALA A 78 -17.40 7.32 -9.60
N ARG A 79 -16.55 8.05 -8.86
CA ARG A 79 -15.75 9.15 -9.43
C ARG A 79 -14.82 8.69 -10.55
N ARG A 80 -14.15 7.56 -10.37
CA ARG A 80 -13.28 6.97 -11.41
C ARG A 80 -14.09 6.56 -12.64
N ALA A 81 -15.24 5.92 -12.43
CA ALA A 81 -16.12 5.50 -13.52
C ALA A 81 -16.65 6.67 -14.36
N VAL A 82 -17.06 7.76 -13.70
CA VAL A 82 -17.53 8.98 -14.40
C VAL A 82 -16.40 9.70 -15.15
N ALA A 83 -15.16 9.57 -14.67
CA ALA A 83 -14.00 10.22 -15.29
C ALA A 83 -13.36 9.38 -16.42
N LEU A 84 -13.96 8.24 -16.79
CA LEU A 84 -13.43 7.37 -17.85
C LEU A 84 -13.37 8.08 -19.20
N PRO A 85 -12.30 7.89 -19.98
CA PRO A 85 -12.26 8.33 -21.36
C PRO A 85 -13.35 7.66 -22.21
N PRO A 86 -13.80 8.29 -23.30
CA PRO A 86 -14.75 7.68 -24.23
C PRO A 86 -14.29 6.29 -24.73
N GLY A 87 -15.21 5.33 -24.77
CA GLY A 87 -14.92 3.96 -25.20
C GLY A 87 -14.29 3.07 -24.12
N ARG A 88 -14.26 3.53 -22.86
CA ARG A 88 -13.87 2.70 -21.71
C ARG A 88 -15.09 2.43 -20.84
N GLU A 89 -15.21 1.19 -20.36
CA GLU A 89 -16.36 0.76 -19.55
C GLU A 89 -16.03 0.71 -18.05
N THR A 90 -14.74 0.48 -17.74
CA THR A 90 -14.29 0.40 -16.34
C THR A 90 -12.85 0.84 -16.18
N VAL A 91 -12.42 1.05 -14.94
CA VAL A 91 -11.03 1.33 -14.57
C VAL A 91 -10.57 0.31 -13.54
N VAL A 92 -9.35 -0.21 -13.73
CA VAL A 92 -8.63 -1.02 -12.75
C VAL A 92 -7.44 -0.22 -12.25
N THR A 93 -7.35 -0.07 -10.93
CA THR A 93 -6.22 0.57 -10.26
C THR A 93 -5.33 -0.50 -9.66
N LEU A 94 -4.05 -0.46 -10.00
CA LEU A 94 -3.10 -1.46 -9.57
C LEU A 94 -1.83 -0.81 -9.02
N GLY A 95 -1.21 -1.47 -8.07
CA GLY A 95 0.06 -1.05 -7.50
C GLY A 95 1.04 -2.20 -7.42
N ALA A 96 2.32 -1.90 -7.47
CA ALA A 96 3.35 -2.88 -7.23
C ALA A 96 4.55 -2.24 -6.54
N GLU A 97 5.34 -3.06 -5.87
CA GLU A 97 6.67 -2.66 -5.44
C GLU A 97 7.56 -2.40 -6.65
N LEU A 98 8.53 -1.52 -6.49
CA LEU A 98 9.40 -1.08 -7.57
C LEU A 98 10.10 -2.24 -8.29
N SER A 99 10.54 -3.25 -7.56
CA SER A 99 11.21 -4.44 -8.11
C SER A 99 10.31 -5.33 -8.96
N LEU A 100 8.99 -5.28 -8.73
CA LEU A 100 7.99 -6.02 -9.51
C LEU A 100 7.47 -5.24 -10.72
N TRP A 101 7.85 -3.95 -10.84
CA TRP A 101 7.42 -3.13 -11.96
C TRP A 101 7.93 -3.67 -13.31
N SER A 102 9.23 -3.97 -13.39
CA SER A 102 9.82 -4.49 -14.61
C SER A 102 10.51 -5.83 -14.32
N PRO A 103 10.21 -6.88 -15.10
CA PRO A 103 9.38 -6.87 -16.32
C PRO A 103 7.87 -7.08 -16.09
N LEU A 104 7.45 -7.58 -14.89
CA LEU A 104 6.13 -8.15 -14.67
C LEU A 104 5.00 -7.17 -14.94
N LEU A 105 4.90 -6.09 -14.14
CA LEU A 105 3.77 -5.17 -14.21
C LEU A 105 3.71 -4.44 -15.55
N ARG A 106 4.86 -4.07 -16.08
CA ARG A 106 4.96 -3.46 -17.41
C ARG A 106 4.41 -4.36 -18.51
N HIS A 107 4.76 -5.65 -18.50
CA HIS A 107 4.24 -6.60 -19.49
C HIS A 107 2.75 -6.82 -19.33
N TRP A 108 2.26 -6.90 -18.10
CA TRP A 108 0.85 -7.05 -17.83
C TRP A 108 0.03 -5.84 -18.31
N LEU A 109 0.50 -4.63 -18.07
CA LEU A 109 -0.15 -3.41 -18.58
C LEU A 109 -0.20 -3.35 -20.10
N LEU A 110 0.88 -3.77 -20.79
CA LEU A 110 0.90 -3.84 -22.24
C LEU A 110 -0.07 -4.91 -22.76
N TRP A 111 -0.16 -6.04 -22.08
CA TRP A 111 -1.13 -7.08 -22.37
C TRP A 111 -2.56 -6.60 -22.17
N MET A 112 -2.89 -5.99 -21.04
CA MET A 112 -4.22 -5.44 -20.79
C MET A 112 -4.62 -4.41 -21.84
N ARG A 113 -3.71 -3.52 -22.23
CA ARG A 113 -3.99 -2.53 -23.27
C ARG A 113 -4.40 -3.17 -24.61
N ARG A 114 -3.84 -4.33 -24.94
CA ARG A 114 -4.08 -5.04 -26.18
C ARG A 114 -5.32 -5.94 -26.12
N GLU A 115 -5.45 -6.69 -25.04
CA GLU A 115 -6.48 -7.74 -24.91
C GLU A 115 -7.78 -7.25 -24.24
N CYS A 116 -7.70 -6.17 -23.47
CA CYS A 116 -8.84 -5.61 -22.74
C CYS A 116 -8.96 -4.09 -23.03
N PRO A 117 -9.21 -3.70 -24.30
CA PRO A 117 -9.24 -2.28 -24.67
C PRO A 117 -10.36 -1.49 -24.02
N GLU A 118 -11.41 -2.16 -23.52
CA GLU A 118 -12.53 -1.55 -22.78
C GLU A 118 -12.15 -1.17 -21.35
N ILE A 119 -11.04 -1.68 -20.82
CA ILE A 119 -10.58 -1.41 -19.46
C ILE A 119 -9.52 -0.31 -19.48
N ALA A 120 -9.74 0.74 -18.70
CA ALA A 120 -8.71 1.71 -18.40
C ALA A 120 -7.86 1.17 -17.22
N ALA A 121 -6.54 1.22 -17.33
CA ALA A 121 -5.63 0.82 -16.27
C ALA A 121 -4.92 2.06 -15.70
N SER A 122 -4.88 2.17 -14.37
CA SER A 122 -4.05 3.13 -13.65
C SER A 122 -3.08 2.36 -12.77
N ALA A 123 -1.80 2.66 -12.88
CA ALA A 123 -0.76 1.94 -12.17
C ALA A 123 0.11 2.87 -11.34
N GLN A 124 0.55 2.40 -10.17
CA GLN A 124 1.42 3.14 -9.27
C GLN A 124 2.48 2.24 -8.65
N ILE A 125 3.56 2.86 -8.19
CA ILE A 125 4.62 2.20 -7.43
C ILE A 125 4.60 2.79 -6.02
N ASP A 126 4.61 1.91 -5.01
CA ASP A 126 4.71 2.31 -3.61
C ASP A 126 5.32 1.15 -2.80
N THR A 127 5.48 1.36 -1.49
CA THR A 127 5.90 0.31 -0.56
C THR A 127 4.77 -0.69 -0.32
N SER A 128 5.12 -1.95 0.01
CA SER A 128 4.15 -3.01 0.34
C SER A 128 3.11 -2.55 1.36
N GLU A 129 3.56 -1.83 2.38
CA GLU A 129 2.72 -1.38 3.49
C GLU A 129 1.65 -0.39 3.03
N ARG A 130 2.03 0.61 2.21
CA ARG A 130 1.10 1.57 1.62
C ARG A 130 0.16 0.95 0.59
N LEU A 131 0.67 0.05 -0.24
CA LEU A 131 -0.15 -0.68 -1.20
C LEU A 131 -1.21 -1.52 -0.50
N MET A 132 -0.85 -2.19 0.60
CA MET A 132 -1.80 -2.95 1.42
C MET A 132 -2.84 -2.06 2.10
N GLU A 133 -2.45 -0.88 2.61
CA GLU A 133 -3.42 0.09 3.14
C GLU A 133 -4.42 0.52 2.07
N GLN A 134 -3.93 0.83 0.86
CA GLN A 134 -4.76 1.27 -0.25
C GLN A 134 -5.71 0.18 -0.78
N VAL A 135 -5.29 -1.09 -0.77
CA VAL A 135 -6.20 -2.21 -1.09
C VAL A 135 -7.27 -2.34 -0.01
N GLN A 136 -6.91 -2.19 1.26
CA GLN A 136 -7.87 -2.27 2.36
C GLN A 136 -8.89 -1.12 2.35
N ASP A 137 -8.45 0.09 2.03
CA ASP A 137 -9.35 1.25 1.95
C ASP A 137 -10.05 1.37 0.59
N GLY A 138 -9.74 0.47 -0.37
CA GLY A 138 -10.35 0.37 -1.71
C GLY A 138 -9.96 1.49 -2.67
N SER A 139 -8.92 2.25 -2.37
CA SER A 139 -8.34 3.20 -3.33
C SER A 139 -7.51 2.50 -4.42
N LEU A 140 -7.08 1.26 -4.15
CA LEU A 140 -6.40 0.36 -5.06
C LEU A 140 -7.19 -0.95 -5.18
N ASP A 141 -7.41 -1.43 -6.42
CA ASP A 141 -8.14 -2.66 -6.65
C ASP A 141 -7.24 -3.90 -6.49
N VAL A 142 -5.98 -3.80 -6.91
CA VAL A 142 -4.99 -4.89 -6.89
C VAL A 142 -3.61 -4.36 -6.48
N ALA A 143 -2.93 -5.11 -5.63
CA ALA A 143 -1.51 -4.88 -5.33
C ALA A 143 -0.70 -6.14 -5.61
N VAL A 144 0.48 -5.99 -6.23
CA VAL A 144 1.47 -7.05 -6.40
C VAL A 144 2.65 -6.73 -5.50
N ILE A 145 2.85 -7.54 -4.49
CA ILE A 145 3.84 -7.32 -3.42
C ILE A 145 4.50 -8.63 -3.03
N TYR A 146 5.68 -8.55 -2.45
CA TYR A 146 6.29 -9.69 -1.77
C TYR A 146 5.64 -9.91 -0.39
N ALA A 147 5.54 -11.15 0.03
CA ALA A 147 5.16 -11.54 1.39
C ALA A 147 3.91 -10.82 1.94
N ALA A 148 2.79 -10.89 1.21
CA ALA A 148 1.54 -10.25 1.62
C ALA A 148 1.06 -10.75 2.99
N PRO A 149 0.98 -9.90 4.02
CA PRO A 149 0.43 -10.29 5.31
C PRO A 149 -1.08 -10.55 5.16
N ARG A 150 -1.60 -11.54 5.86
CA ARG A 150 -3.05 -11.79 5.91
C ARG A 150 -3.74 -10.62 6.59
N ARG A 151 -4.68 -10.00 5.88
CA ARG A 151 -5.48 -8.89 6.40
C ARG A 151 -6.97 -9.15 6.18
N PRO A 152 -7.84 -8.78 7.15
CA PRO A 152 -9.29 -8.92 6.97
C PRO A 152 -9.78 -8.14 5.75
N GLY A 153 -10.62 -8.78 4.94
CA GLY A 153 -11.21 -8.17 3.75
C GLY A 153 -10.31 -8.12 2.52
N VAL A 154 -9.09 -8.65 2.60
CA VAL A 154 -8.16 -8.77 1.47
C VAL A 154 -7.98 -10.24 1.10
N ILE A 155 -8.09 -10.54 -0.18
CA ILE A 155 -7.76 -11.86 -0.74
C ILE A 155 -6.32 -11.78 -1.24
N ALA A 156 -5.47 -12.69 -0.78
CA ALA A 156 -4.09 -12.82 -1.23
C ALA A 156 -3.91 -14.17 -1.94
N GLU A 157 -3.37 -14.10 -3.16
CA GLU A 157 -3.07 -15.27 -3.98
C GLU A 157 -1.59 -15.27 -4.34
N LEU A 158 -0.94 -16.43 -4.26
CA LEU A 158 0.43 -16.60 -4.72
C LEU A 158 0.43 -16.64 -6.24
N LEU A 159 1.11 -15.68 -6.86
CA LEU A 159 1.26 -15.65 -8.32
C LEU A 159 2.40 -16.55 -8.78
N PHE A 160 3.56 -16.42 -8.16
CA PHE A 160 4.77 -17.20 -8.45
C PHE A 160 5.77 -17.09 -7.31
N GLU A 161 6.75 -17.96 -7.31
CA GLU A 161 7.88 -17.91 -6.39
C GLU A 161 9.13 -17.49 -7.15
N GLU A 162 9.88 -16.53 -6.60
CA GLU A 162 11.17 -16.11 -7.12
C GLU A 162 12.29 -16.73 -6.30
N LYS A 163 13.30 -17.22 -6.98
CA LYS A 163 14.52 -17.70 -6.35
C LYS A 163 15.63 -16.66 -6.53
N LEU A 164 16.03 -16.03 -5.43
CA LEU A 164 17.19 -15.16 -5.44
C LEU A 164 18.47 -15.98 -5.54
N VAL A 165 19.38 -15.56 -6.38
CA VAL A 165 20.68 -16.20 -6.59
C VAL A 165 21.79 -15.19 -6.44
N LEU A 166 22.88 -15.61 -5.78
CA LEU A 166 24.09 -14.80 -5.73
C LEU A 166 24.76 -14.84 -7.11
N VAL A 167 24.98 -13.67 -7.68
CA VAL A 167 25.67 -13.53 -8.96
C VAL A 167 27.04 -12.84 -8.75
N ARG A 168 27.98 -13.16 -9.63
CA ARG A 168 29.32 -12.55 -9.61
C ARG A 168 29.82 -12.37 -11.03
N THR A 169 30.53 -11.29 -11.26
CA THR A 169 31.18 -10.97 -12.56
C THR A 169 32.60 -11.53 -12.65
N THR A 170 33.22 -11.86 -11.49
CA THR A 170 34.55 -12.46 -11.44
C THR A 170 34.49 -13.98 -11.53
N PRO A 171 35.55 -14.67 -12.04
CA PRO A 171 35.63 -16.12 -12.08
C PRO A 171 35.45 -16.75 -10.68
N ALA A 172 34.79 -17.90 -10.61
CA ALA A 172 34.46 -18.58 -9.33
C ALA A 172 35.68 -18.96 -8.48
N ASN A 173 36.85 -19.09 -9.08
CA ASN A 173 38.11 -19.43 -8.43
C ASN A 173 38.86 -18.23 -7.83
N GLN A 174 38.39 -17.01 -8.04
CA GLN A 174 38.97 -15.83 -7.40
C GLN A 174 38.25 -15.52 -6.09
N PRO A 175 38.97 -15.18 -5.00
CA PRO A 175 38.34 -14.71 -3.78
C PRO A 175 37.56 -13.43 -4.04
N LEU A 176 36.43 -13.27 -3.41
CA LEU A 176 35.64 -12.05 -3.45
C LEU A 176 36.18 -11.09 -2.38
N ALA A 177 36.61 -9.92 -2.79
CA ALA A 177 37.00 -8.88 -1.85
C ALA A 177 35.75 -8.12 -1.34
N PRO A 178 35.76 -7.58 -0.10
CA PRO A 178 34.63 -6.82 0.44
C PRO A 178 34.19 -5.65 -0.45
N GLU A 179 35.15 -4.99 -1.10
CA GLU A 179 34.92 -3.90 -2.05
C GLU A 179 34.20 -4.31 -3.34
N ASP A 180 34.28 -5.60 -3.69
CA ASP A 180 33.61 -6.16 -4.88
C ASP A 180 32.20 -6.68 -4.55
N HIS A 181 31.78 -6.60 -3.28
CA HIS A 181 30.49 -7.12 -2.83
C HIS A 181 29.46 -6.00 -2.72
N VAL A 182 28.41 -6.11 -3.50
CA VAL A 182 27.22 -5.26 -3.40
C VAL A 182 26.11 -6.07 -2.73
N HIS A 183 25.64 -5.61 -1.58
CA HIS A 183 24.52 -6.21 -0.87
C HIS A 183 23.22 -5.54 -1.31
N VAL A 184 22.24 -6.35 -1.69
CA VAL A 184 20.89 -5.85 -1.97
C VAL A 184 20.05 -6.05 -0.70
N ASP A 185 19.57 -4.96 -0.12
CA ASP A 185 18.71 -5.00 1.06
C ASP A 185 17.24 -5.26 0.65
N TRP A 186 16.82 -6.49 0.86
CA TRP A 186 15.44 -6.95 0.70
C TRP A 186 14.68 -7.03 2.03
N GLY A 187 15.20 -6.38 3.07
CA GLY A 187 14.61 -6.37 4.40
C GLY A 187 15.17 -7.44 5.35
N ALA A 188 14.71 -7.39 6.61
CA ALA A 188 15.28 -8.16 7.71
C ALA A 188 15.17 -9.69 7.53
N GLU A 189 14.09 -10.19 6.96
CA GLU A 189 13.88 -11.61 6.72
C GLU A 189 14.86 -12.15 5.67
N PHE A 190 15.07 -11.40 4.59
CA PHE A 190 16.08 -11.73 3.60
C PHE A 190 17.48 -11.69 4.20
N ALA A 191 17.82 -10.65 4.97
CA ALA A 191 19.12 -10.53 5.62
C ALA A 191 19.44 -11.73 6.52
N ALA A 192 18.46 -12.19 7.31
CA ALA A 192 18.62 -13.38 8.15
C ALA A 192 18.88 -14.65 7.31
N SER A 193 18.09 -14.84 6.25
CA SER A 193 18.24 -15.98 5.33
C SER A 193 19.57 -15.94 4.58
N TYR A 194 19.98 -14.76 4.14
CA TYR A 194 21.25 -14.55 3.46
C TYR A 194 22.45 -14.88 4.34
N HIS A 195 22.48 -14.38 5.59
CA HIS A 195 23.56 -14.69 6.53
C HIS A 195 23.60 -16.17 6.91
N ALA A 196 22.46 -16.82 7.00
CA ALA A 196 22.40 -18.27 7.25
C ALA A 196 22.93 -19.08 6.06
N ALA A 197 22.66 -18.66 4.84
CA ALA A 197 23.10 -19.33 3.61
C ALA A 197 24.58 -19.07 3.28
N PHE A 198 25.08 -17.89 3.65
CA PHE A 198 26.44 -17.41 3.30
C PHE A 198 27.17 -16.83 4.53
N PRO A 199 27.47 -17.65 5.55
CA PRO A 199 28.05 -17.16 6.82
C PRO A 199 29.46 -16.57 6.67
N ASP A 200 30.22 -17.03 5.68
CA ASP A 200 31.60 -16.63 5.45
C ASP A 200 31.77 -15.48 4.43
N GLN A 201 30.64 -14.91 3.96
CA GLN A 201 30.71 -13.78 3.03
C GLN A 201 31.21 -12.53 3.72
N PRO A 202 32.13 -11.78 3.08
CA PRO A 202 32.60 -10.51 3.63
C PRO A 202 31.44 -9.51 3.70
N THR A 203 31.50 -8.64 4.70
CA THR A 203 30.53 -7.54 4.79
C THR A 203 30.66 -6.63 3.58
N ALA A 204 29.57 -6.41 2.88
CA ALA A 204 29.54 -5.54 1.71
C ALA A 204 29.85 -4.09 2.09
N VAL A 205 30.64 -3.41 1.28
CA VAL A 205 30.94 -1.97 1.40
C VAL A 205 29.80 -1.13 0.81
N VAL A 206 29.07 -1.70 -0.15
CA VAL A 206 27.92 -1.04 -0.80
C VAL A 206 26.66 -1.83 -0.49
N SER A 207 25.62 -1.13 -0.03
CA SER A 207 24.28 -1.69 0.14
C SER A 207 23.26 -0.88 -0.66
N ILE A 208 22.37 -1.57 -1.39
CA ILE A 208 21.39 -0.97 -2.28
C ILE A 208 20.02 -1.56 -1.97
N GLY A 209 18.99 -0.72 -1.84
CA GLY A 209 17.59 -1.16 -1.61
C GLY A 209 16.82 -1.55 -2.88
N TYR A 210 17.50 -1.66 -4.04
CA TYR A 210 16.85 -1.99 -5.31
C TYR A 210 17.78 -2.86 -6.19
N GLY A 211 17.42 -4.13 -6.34
CA GLY A 211 18.24 -5.14 -7.02
C GLY A 211 18.71 -4.79 -8.44
N PRO A 212 17.86 -4.30 -9.34
CA PRO A 212 18.28 -3.94 -10.70
C PRO A 212 19.46 -2.94 -10.77
N VAL A 213 19.52 -1.98 -9.83
CA VAL A 213 20.64 -1.00 -9.78
C VAL A 213 21.96 -1.66 -9.39
N ALA A 214 21.91 -2.81 -8.70
CA ALA A 214 23.12 -3.54 -8.33
C ALA A 214 23.80 -4.27 -9.53
N LEU A 215 23.10 -4.37 -10.66
CA LEU A 215 23.58 -5.05 -11.86
C LEU A 215 24.16 -4.10 -12.91
N ASP A 216 23.92 -2.79 -12.76
CA ASP A 216 24.44 -1.72 -13.61
C ASP A 216 25.81 -1.23 -13.09
#